data_3f6cb065b9a955705bb3927355a151ea
#
_entry.id   3f6cb065b9a955705bb3927355a151ea
#
_cell.length_a   1.000
_cell.length_b   1.000
_cell.length_c   1.000
_cell.angle_alpha   90.00
_cell.angle_beta   90.00
_cell.angle_gamma   90.00
#
_symmetry.space_group_name_H-M   'P 1'
#
loop_
_entity.id
_entity.type
_entity.pdbx_description
1 polymer ?
#
loop_
_entity_poly.entity_id
_entity_poly.type
_entity_poly.pdbx_seq_one_letter_code
_entity_poly.pdbx_strand_id
1 'polypeptide(L)'
;GDFAAGAAVVNEFCQEREYTSTHLGREFLAKEPTDDNYVSASDCCRLLSDIYNGTLVNEKADSDMLELLKGQTVKTKIPVGVPDGVKTANKTGELSDAKLGVVENDIAIVLDATHPYVIAVLSNGVKSNSEAQNTIAKISKDVYEFMASQK
;
A
#
# COMPACT_ATOMS: atom_id res chain seq x y z
N GLY A 1 24.45 7.93 -5.80
CA GLY A 1 24.16 6.56 -6.24
C GLY A 1 23.67 6.56 -7.68
N ASP A 2 23.75 5.44 -8.33
CA ASP A 2 23.26 5.25 -9.68
C ASP A 2 21.80 4.76 -9.59
N PHE A 3 20.86 5.59 -10.04
CA PHE A 3 19.44 5.24 -10.04
C PHE A 3 19.16 3.99 -10.88
N ALA A 4 19.73 3.88 -12.08
CA ALA A 4 19.47 2.76 -12.99
C ALA A 4 19.90 1.42 -12.37
N ALA A 5 21.05 1.39 -11.71
CA ALA A 5 21.51 0.20 -10.98
C ALA A 5 20.58 -0.14 -9.80
N GLY A 6 20.11 0.87 -9.06
CA GLY A 6 19.15 0.67 -7.97
C GLY A 6 17.79 0.17 -8.46
N ALA A 7 17.26 0.76 -9.53
CA ALA A 7 16.01 0.35 -10.14
C ALA A 7 16.08 -1.09 -10.68
N ALA A 8 17.20 -1.49 -11.28
CA ALA A 8 17.41 -2.86 -11.73
C ALA A 8 17.29 -3.88 -10.59
N VAL A 9 17.92 -3.60 -9.43
CA VAL A 9 17.82 -4.47 -8.24
C VAL A 9 16.38 -4.58 -7.73
N VAL A 10 15.65 -3.45 -7.66
CA VAL A 10 14.24 -3.45 -7.24
C VAL A 10 13.38 -4.26 -8.20
N ASN A 11 13.56 -4.06 -9.51
CA ASN A 11 12.77 -4.76 -10.53
C ASN A 11 13.09 -6.26 -10.59
N GLU A 12 14.37 -6.65 -10.40
CA GLU A 12 14.77 -8.05 -10.27
C GLU A 12 14.09 -8.71 -9.06
N PHE A 13 14.12 -8.06 -7.90
CA PHE A 13 13.41 -8.52 -6.70
C PHE A 13 11.90 -8.70 -6.95
N CYS A 14 11.26 -7.74 -7.64
CA CYS A 14 9.86 -7.85 -7.99
C CYS A 14 9.58 -9.07 -8.90
N GLN A 15 10.46 -9.34 -9.86
CA GLN A 15 10.35 -10.50 -10.75
C GLN A 15 10.52 -11.82 -9.99
N GLU A 16 11.54 -11.93 -9.12
CA GLU A 16 11.80 -13.12 -8.30
C GLU A 16 10.64 -13.43 -7.36
N ARG A 17 9.92 -12.40 -6.88
CA ARG A 17 8.75 -12.52 -6.03
C ARG A 17 7.43 -12.60 -6.79
N GLU A 18 7.49 -12.62 -8.12
CA GLU A 18 6.32 -12.65 -9.00
C GLU A 18 5.36 -11.45 -8.80
N TYR A 19 5.91 -10.28 -8.41
CA TYR A 19 5.16 -9.01 -8.40
C TYR A 19 5.13 -8.45 -9.82
N THR A 20 4.37 -9.11 -10.68
CA THR A 20 4.42 -8.92 -12.15
C THR A 20 3.84 -7.59 -12.64
N SER A 21 3.17 -6.85 -11.76
CA SER A 21 2.57 -5.54 -12.05
C SER A 21 3.17 -4.45 -11.17
N THR A 22 4.47 -4.60 -10.83
CA THR A 22 5.25 -3.61 -10.07
C THR A 22 6.53 -3.31 -10.80
N HIS A 23 6.82 -2.01 -11.01
CA HIS A 23 7.99 -1.55 -11.73
C HIS A 23 8.48 -0.21 -11.21
N LEU A 24 9.79 -0.07 -11.07
CA LEU A 24 10.48 1.18 -10.78
C LEU A 24 11.21 1.65 -12.04
N GLY A 25 10.62 2.64 -12.74
CA GLY A 25 11.13 3.15 -14.02
C GLY A 25 11.80 4.52 -13.90
N ARG A 26 11.47 5.31 -12.86
CA ARG A 26 11.98 6.68 -12.70
C ARG A 26 12.19 7.09 -11.26
N GLU A 27 13.05 8.07 -11.08
CA GLU A 27 13.17 8.78 -9.80
C GLU A 27 11.85 9.46 -9.41
N PHE A 28 11.63 9.59 -8.10
CA PHE A 28 10.45 10.28 -7.60
C PHE A 28 10.43 11.74 -8.07
N LEU A 29 9.30 12.15 -8.65
CA LEU A 29 9.08 13.48 -9.24
C LEU A 29 10.02 13.83 -10.41
N ALA A 30 10.62 12.85 -11.10
CA ALA A 30 11.38 13.12 -12.31
C ALA A 30 10.53 13.83 -13.36
N LYS A 31 11.12 14.84 -14.01
CA LYS A 31 10.48 15.57 -15.11
C LYS A 31 10.66 14.80 -16.41
N GLU A 32 9.58 14.68 -17.18
CA GLU A 32 9.59 14.07 -18.54
C GLU A 32 10.27 12.69 -18.58
N PRO A 33 9.89 11.73 -17.72
CA PRO A 33 10.49 10.41 -17.73
C PRO A 33 10.15 9.66 -19.01
N THR A 34 11.08 8.83 -19.49
CA THR A 34 10.88 7.90 -20.61
C THR A 34 10.20 6.60 -20.18
N ASP A 35 10.23 6.31 -18.88
CA ASP A 35 9.58 5.18 -18.23
C ASP A 35 8.84 5.68 -16.98
N ASP A 36 7.92 4.90 -16.42
CA ASP A 36 7.14 5.33 -15.25
C ASP A 36 7.11 4.26 -14.16
N ASN A 37 6.80 4.69 -12.94
CA ASN A 37 6.59 3.80 -11.81
C ASN A 37 5.14 3.31 -11.83
N TYR A 38 4.94 2.03 -11.64
CA TYR A 38 3.60 1.47 -11.45
C TYR A 38 3.58 0.33 -10.45
N VAL A 39 2.41 0.09 -9.87
CA VAL A 39 2.15 -1.00 -8.93
C VAL A 39 0.69 -1.41 -9.03
N SER A 40 0.39 -2.67 -8.77
CA SER A 40 -0.99 -3.14 -8.64
C SER A 40 -1.41 -3.30 -7.18
N ALA A 41 -2.71 -3.20 -6.92
CA ALA A 41 -3.28 -3.50 -5.61
C ALA A 41 -3.00 -4.96 -5.20
N SER A 42 -3.00 -5.88 -6.17
CA SER A 42 -2.67 -7.29 -5.93
C SER A 42 -1.24 -7.46 -5.42
N ASP A 43 -0.24 -6.84 -6.08
CA ASP A 43 1.16 -6.94 -5.66
C ASP A 43 1.37 -6.28 -4.29
N CYS A 44 0.69 -5.16 -4.02
CA CYS A 44 0.70 -4.53 -2.69
C CYS A 44 0.16 -5.48 -1.60
N CYS A 45 -0.96 -6.17 -1.86
CA CYS A 45 -1.50 -7.13 -0.92
C CYS A 45 -0.57 -8.33 -0.71
N ARG A 46 0.05 -8.84 -1.76
CA ARG A 46 1.05 -9.94 -1.65
C ARG A 46 2.24 -9.50 -0.80
N LEU A 47 2.81 -8.32 -1.07
CA LEU A 47 3.91 -7.77 -0.30
C LEU A 47 3.56 -7.64 1.20
N LEU A 48 2.38 -7.08 1.51
CA LEU A 48 1.93 -6.95 2.89
C LEU A 48 1.67 -8.30 3.57
N SER A 49 1.17 -9.28 2.82
CA SER A 49 0.98 -10.65 3.32
C SER A 49 2.32 -11.31 3.63
N ASP A 50 3.33 -11.13 2.76
CA ASP A 50 4.67 -11.68 2.96
C ASP A 50 5.34 -11.05 4.19
N ILE A 51 5.21 -9.73 4.39
CA ILE A 51 5.67 -9.03 5.61
C ILE A 51 4.97 -9.59 6.85
N TYR A 52 3.65 -9.73 6.81
CA TYR A 52 2.87 -10.22 7.96
C TYR A 52 3.23 -11.64 8.35
N ASN A 53 3.49 -12.49 7.36
CA ASN A 53 3.85 -13.91 7.55
C ASN A 53 5.35 -14.14 7.82
N GLY A 54 6.19 -13.10 7.77
CA GLY A 54 7.64 -13.24 7.98
C GLY A 54 8.36 -13.96 6.84
N THR A 55 7.85 -13.85 5.60
CA THR A 55 8.33 -14.60 4.43
C THR A 55 8.93 -13.72 3.32
N LEU A 56 8.93 -12.39 3.51
CA LEU A 56 9.46 -11.46 2.50
C LEU A 56 11.00 -11.50 2.44
N VAL A 57 11.67 -11.27 3.55
CA VAL A 57 13.13 -11.23 3.66
C VAL A 57 13.61 -12.25 4.71
N ASN A 58 13.25 -12.02 5.95
CA ASN A 58 13.44 -12.91 7.09
C ASN A 58 12.58 -12.40 8.26
N GLU A 59 12.34 -13.25 9.26
CA GLU A 59 11.46 -12.96 10.40
C GLU A 59 11.77 -11.63 11.09
N LYS A 60 13.06 -11.32 11.30
CA LYS A 60 13.45 -10.06 11.97
C LYS A 60 13.17 -8.85 11.09
N ALA A 61 13.59 -8.87 9.84
CA ALA A 61 13.41 -7.74 8.93
C ALA A 61 11.92 -7.48 8.68
N ASP A 62 11.13 -8.53 8.51
CA ASP A 62 9.70 -8.44 8.27
C ASP A 62 8.96 -7.90 9.51
N SER A 63 9.36 -8.34 10.72
CA SER A 63 8.87 -7.77 11.97
C SER A 63 9.21 -6.28 12.11
N ASP A 64 10.44 -5.88 11.80
CA ASP A 64 10.86 -4.47 11.85
C ASP A 64 10.04 -3.63 10.84
N MET A 65 9.79 -4.14 9.62
CA MET A 65 8.92 -3.48 8.62
C MET A 65 7.47 -3.36 9.11
N LEU A 66 6.93 -4.40 9.73
CA LEU A 66 5.59 -4.37 10.32
C LEU A 66 5.47 -3.29 11.41
N GLU A 67 6.46 -3.17 12.29
CA GLU A 67 6.48 -2.13 13.33
C GLU A 67 6.57 -0.71 12.72
N LEU A 68 7.37 -0.52 11.66
CA LEU A 68 7.40 0.75 10.93
C LEU A 68 6.04 1.10 10.31
N LEU A 69 5.35 0.15 9.70
CA LEU A 69 4.02 0.35 9.13
C LEU A 69 2.98 0.68 10.21
N LYS A 70 3.05 0.09 11.40
CA LYS A 70 2.21 0.45 12.57
C LYS A 70 2.43 1.89 13.02
N GLY A 71 3.64 2.41 12.86
CA GLY A 71 4.03 3.78 13.18
C GLY A 71 3.48 4.84 12.21
N GLN A 72 2.76 4.49 11.15
CA GLN A 72 2.17 5.46 10.22
C GLN A 72 1.29 6.47 10.96
N THR A 73 1.54 7.76 10.72
CA THR A 73 0.82 8.87 11.38
C THR A 73 -0.41 9.34 10.59
N VAL A 74 -0.42 9.15 9.27
CA VAL A 74 -1.59 9.49 8.44
C VAL A 74 -2.64 8.38 8.59
N LYS A 75 -3.76 8.72 9.22
CA LYS A 75 -4.84 7.77 9.57
C LYS A 75 -6.18 8.14 8.95
N THR A 76 -6.20 8.96 7.90
CA THR A 76 -7.43 9.53 7.31
C THR A 76 -8.15 8.62 6.31
N LYS A 77 -7.61 7.44 5.99
CA LYS A 77 -8.11 6.53 4.95
C LYS A 77 -8.52 5.17 5.53
N ILE A 78 -7.81 4.09 5.21
CA ILE A 78 -8.14 2.74 5.70
C ILE A 78 -8.34 2.70 7.23
N PRO A 79 -7.50 3.33 8.07
CA PRO A 79 -7.68 3.27 9.52
C PRO A 79 -9.00 3.87 10.03
N VAL A 80 -9.62 4.81 9.30
CA VAL A 80 -10.95 5.37 9.66
C VAL A 80 -12.08 4.35 9.49
N GLY A 81 -11.91 3.39 8.58
CA GLY A 81 -12.94 2.40 8.28
C GLY A 81 -12.98 1.21 9.25
N VAL A 82 -12.00 1.07 10.16
CA VAL A 82 -11.99 0.00 11.15
C VAL A 82 -12.40 0.52 12.52
N PRO A 83 -13.00 -0.33 13.39
CA PRO A 83 -13.42 0.09 14.74
C PRO A 83 -12.27 0.57 15.61
N ASP A 84 -12.60 1.41 16.59
CA ASP A 84 -11.67 1.82 17.64
C ASP A 84 -11.07 0.60 18.34
N GLY A 85 -9.73 0.63 18.52
CA GLY A 85 -8.98 -0.46 19.14
C GLY A 85 -8.42 -1.48 18.14
N VAL A 86 -8.92 -1.59 16.91
CA VAL A 86 -8.30 -2.38 15.84
C VAL A 86 -7.10 -1.63 15.30
N LYS A 87 -5.92 -2.25 15.40
CA LYS A 87 -4.68 -1.65 14.89
C LYS A 87 -4.52 -1.86 13.39
N THR A 88 -3.91 -0.89 12.74
CA THR A 88 -3.52 -0.98 11.33
C THR A 88 -2.03 -0.74 11.18
N ALA A 89 -1.42 -1.49 10.28
CA ALA A 89 -0.07 -1.25 9.78
C ALA A 89 -0.24 -0.80 8.32
N ASN A 90 -0.09 0.50 8.02
CA ASN A 90 -0.46 1.04 6.71
C ASN A 90 0.61 1.95 6.09
N LYS A 91 0.57 2.08 4.77
CA LYS A 91 1.38 3.02 4.00
C LYS A 91 0.47 3.79 3.03
N THR A 92 0.47 5.11 3.18
CA THR A 92 -0.27 6.00 2.29
C THR A 92 0.56 6.43 1.08
N GLY A 93 -0.11 6.88 0.02
CA GLY A 93 0.50 7.53 -1.13
C GLY A 93 -0.41 8.64 -1.63
N GLU A 94 0.14 9.87 -1.70
CA GLU A 94 -0.56 11.05 -2.18
C GLU A 94 0.28 11.75 -3.25
N LEU A 95 -0.38 12.17 -4.31
CA LEU A 95 0.23 12.97 -5.38
C LEU A 95 -0.85 13.87 -6.01
N SER A 96 -0.46 15.10 -6.34
CA SER A 96 -1.22 15.95 -7.24
C SER A 96 -0.37 16.19 -8.48
N ASP A 97 -0.80 15.70 -9.60
CA ASP A 97 -0.08 15.77 -10.88
C ASP A 97 -1.00 16.31 -11.96
N ALA A 98 -0.48 17.17 -12.84
CA ALA A 98 -1.27 17.79 -13.90
C ALA A 98 -1.79 16.79 -14.93
N LYS A 99 -1.11 15.66 -15.11
CA LYS A 99 -1.46 14.60 -16.08
C LYS A 99 -2.32 13.50 -15.45
N LEU A 100 -1.96 13.07 -14.24
CA LEU A 100 -2.64 11.99 -13.53
C LEU A 100 -3.81 12.49 -12.66
N GLY A 101 -3.92 13.82 -12.46
CA GLY A 101 -4.85 14.39 -11.50
C GLY A 101 -4.43 14.15 -10.05
N VAL A 102 -5.40 14.10 -9.16
CA VAL A 102 -5.16 13.78 -7.75
C VAL A 102 -5.09 12.26 -7.59
N VAL A 103 -4.07 11.81 -6.86
CA VAL A 103 -3.86 10.41 -6.47
C VAL A 103 -3.99 10.31 -4.96
N GLU A 104 -4.82 9.39 -4.50
CA GLU A 104 -4.99 9.04 -3.08
C GLU A 104 -4.98 7.52 -2.94
N ASN A 105 -3.97 7.02 -2.27
CA ASN A 105 -3.76 5.59 -2.08
C ASN A 105 -3.57 5.26 -0.61
N ASP A 106 -3.99 4.08 -0.20
CA ASP A 106 -3.63 3.49 1.08
C ASP A 106 -3.61 1.97 0.97
N ILE A 107 -2.60 1.35 1.58
CA ILE A 107 -2.49 -0.10 1.70
C ILE A 107 -2.25 -0.44 3.16
N ALA A 108 -2.87 -1.50 3.67
CA ALA A 108 -2.80 -1.83 5.09
C ALA A 108 -2.87 -3.32 5.39
N ILE A 109 -2.23 -3.70 6.49
CA ILE A 109 -2.53 -4.90 7.24
C ILE A 109 -3.48 -4.47 8.37
N VAL A 110 -4.69 -4.99 8.39
CA VAL A 110 -5.64 -4.79 9.48
C VAL A 110 -5.42 -5.91 10.50
N LEU A 111 -4.97 -5.52 11.70
CA LEU A 111 -4.55 -6.44 12.76
C LEU A 111 -5.73 -6.74 13.69
N ASP A 112 -6.82 -7.24 13.11
CA ASP A 112 -7.94 -7.77 13.89
C ASP A 112 -7.52 -9.05 14.62
N ALA A 113 -7.95 -9.20 15.87
CA ALA A 113 -7.54 -10.32 16.70
C ALA A 113 -8.07 -11.69 16.20
N THR A 114 -9.17 -11.67 15.47
CA THR A 114 -9.84 -12.89 15.02
C THR A 114 -9.59 -13.17 13.54
N HIS A 115 -9.63 -12.13 12.72
CA HIS A 115 -9.54 -12.21 11.26
C HIS A 115 -8.61 -11.12 10.69
N PRO A 116 -7.28 -11.23 10.90
CA PRO A 116 -6.34 -10.30 10.27
C PRO A 116 -6.41 -10.43 8.75
N TYR A 117 -6.33 -9.30 8.05
CA TYR A 117 -6.36 -9.29 6.59
C TYR A 117 -5.53 -8.15 6.01
N VAL A 118 -5.24 -8.23 4.73
CA VAL A 118 -4.60 -7.15 3.97
C VAL A 118 -5.61 -6.50 3.04
N ILE A 119 -5.46 -5.20 2.84
CA ILE A 119 -6.29 -4.40 1.94
C ILE A 119 -5.43 -3.38 1.22
N ALA A 120 -5.65 -3.19 -0.08
CA ALA A 120 -5.02 -2.15 -0.87
C ALA A 120 -6.08 -1.41 -1.68
N VAL A 121 -6.11 -0.08 -1.54
CA VAL A 121 -6.99 0.79 -2.34
C VAL A 121 -6.12 1.82 -3.03
N LEU A 122 -6.07 1.71 -4.36
CA LEU A 122 -5.28 2.59 -5.22
C LEU A 122 -6.23 3.38 -6.12
N SER A 123 -6.02 4.69 -6.24
CA SER A 123 -6.82 5.56 -7.08
C SER A 123 -5.97 6.58 -7.83
N ASN A 124 -6.44 7.03 -8.96
CA ASN A 124 -5.90 8.16 -9.71
C ASN A 124 -7.03 8.97 -10.36
N GLY A 125 -6.72 10.18 -10.80
CA GLY A 125 -7.69 11.03 -11.50
C GLY A 125 -8.89 11.42 -10.65
N VAL A 126 -8.79 11.35 -9.32
CA VAL A 126 -9.87 11.78 -8.43
C VAL A 126 -9.98 13.30 -8.43
N LYS A 127 -11.20 13.81 -8.18
CA LYS A 127 -11.47 15.26 -8.22
C LYS A 127 -11.10 15.98 -6.93
N SER A 128 -11.14 15.28 -5.82
CA SER A 128 -10.96 15.84 -4.49
C SER A 128 -10.27 14.83 -3.57
N ASN A 129 -9.22 15.27 -2.86
CA ASN A 129 -8.53 14.47 -1.87
C ASN A 129 -9.50 13.97 -0.78
N SER A 130 -10.35 14.87 -0.26
CA SER A 130 -11.28 14.54 0.82
C SER A 130 -12.34 13.51 0.39
N GLU A 131 -12.88 13.62 -0.83
CA GLU A 131 -13.83 12.63 -1.35
C GLU A 131 -13.16 11.26 -1.56
N ALA A 132 -11.93 11.25 -2.07
CA ALA A 132 -11.18 10.01 -2.24
C ALA A 132 -10.84 9.36 -0.91
N GLN A 133 -10.37 10.14 0.08
CA GLN A 133 -10.10 9.64 1.44
C GLN A 133 -11.35 9.06 2.10
N ASN A 134 -12.49 9.76 2.00
CA ASN A 134 -13.77 9.27 2.52
C ASN A 134 -14.22 7.99 1.80
N THR A 135 -13.97 7.88 0.51
CA THR A 135 -14.31 6.67 -0.26
C THR A 135 -13.44 5.49 0.17
N ILE A 136 -12.13 5.70 0.36
CA ILE A 136 -11.21 4.67 0.88
C ILE A 136 -11.65 4.22 2.28
N ALA A 137 -11.99 5.16 3.16
CA ALA A 137 -12.49 4.84 4.51
C ALA A 137 -13.78 4.02 4.46
N LYS A 138 -14.71 4.37 3.56
CA LYS A 138 -15.94 3.60 3.37
C LYS A 138 -15.69 2.19 2.85
N ILE A 139 -14.83 2.03 1.84
CA ILE A 139 -14.42 0.71 1.33
C ILE A 139 -13.81 -0.12 2.47
N SER A 140 -12.92 0.48 3.25
CA SER A 140 -12.31 -0.19 4.41
C SER A 140 -13.35 -0.67 5.42
N LYS A 141 -14.36 0.16 5.71
CA LYS A 141 -15.45 -0.19 6.62
C LYS A 141 -16.26 -1.38 6.08
N ASP A 142 -16.68 -1.31 4.81
CA ASP A 142 -17.50 -2.35 4.18
C ASP A 142 -16.72 -3.70 4.17
N VAL A 143 -15.40 -3.66 3.89
CA VAL A 143 -14.53 -4.84 3.93
C VAL A 143 -14.39 -5.37 5.37
N TYR A 144 -14.20 -4.49 6.36
CA TYR A 144 -14.10 -4.91 7.76
C TYR A 144 -15.40 -5.62 8.22
N GLU A 145 -16.56 -5.04 7.93
CA GLU A 145 -17.85 -5.62 8.27
C GLU A 145 -18.07 -6.99 7.60
N PHE A 146 -17.64 -7.13 6.33
CA PHE A 146 -17.65 -8.41 5.62
C PHE A 146 -16.74 -9.44 6.30
N MET A 147 -15.48 -9.09 6.57
CA MET A 147 -14.53 -10.01 7.22
C MET A 147 -15.00 -10.43 8.62
N ALA A 148 -15.54 -9.50 9.40
CA ALA A 148 -16.09 -9.79 10.72
C ALA A 148 -17.33 -10.69 10.68
N SER A 149 -18.05 -10.76 9.55
CA SER A 149 -19.21 -11.64 9.36
C SER A 149 -18.85 -13.09 8.97
N GLN A 150 -17.60 -13.33 8.57
CA GLN A 150 -17.10 -14.67 8.20
C GLN A 150 -16.71 -15.47 9.45
N LYS A 151 -17.72 -15.96 10.19
CA LYS A 151 -17.52 -16.75 11.43
C LYS A 151 -17.41 -18.22 11.16
#